data_25d276e876088cb1280d580f058131e6
#
_entry.id   25d276e876088cb1280d580f058131e6
#
_cell.length_a   1.000
_cell.length_b   1.000
_cell.length_c   1.000
_cell.angle_alpha   90.00
_cell.angle_beta   90.00
_cell.angle_gamma   90.00
#
_symmetry.space_group_name_H-M   'P 1'
#
loop_
_entity.id
_entity.type
_entity.pdbx_description
1 polymer ?
#
loop_
_entity_poly.entity_id
_entity_poly.type
_entity_poly.pdbx_seq_one_letter_code
_entity_poly.pdbx_strand_id
1 'polypeptide(L)'
;MRLVILEAESLGKDMDLSGFSRFGEVTVYEKTTEEECPERVREADIVICNKVRMCSRTLSGAENLKLICVTATGINNIDLDYVKRHNIAVTNVAGYSTVSVAQHTFAMYFYLAEKLRYYDDYVKNGSYAASSLFTCMDRPFTELEGKTWGIIGLGAIGRKVASIAQAFGCRVIYYSTSGAHDDPDYERVDLYRLLKDSDVVSIHAPLNEATENLMNIETFANMKRNAILINVGRGSIVNERDLCCALREGLIAGAALDVLSSEPIRSDSPLLKMADDDRLCITPHIAWASKEARTRLIGLVQKNIASYLEGGMENRVV
;
A
#
# COMPACT_ATOMS: atom_id res chain seq x y z
N MET A 1 -14.07 30.52 3.70
CA MET A 1 -13.87 29.57 2.60
C MET A 1 -14.78 28.37 2.84
N ARG A 2 -15.12 27.66 1.76
CA ARG A 2 -15.91 26.43 1.81
C ARG A 2 -15.00 25.23 1.50
N LEU A 3 -14.90 24.33 2.47
CA LEU A 3 -14.16 23.09 2.36
C LEU A 3 -15.11 21.92 2.19
N VAL A 4 -14.81 21.00 1.31
CA VAL A 4 -15.59 19.78 1.09
C VAL A 4 -14.71 18.56 1.25
N ILE A 5 -15.09 17.66 2.17
CA ILE A 5 -14.47 16.35 2.35
C ILE A 5 -15.37 15.32 1.68
N LEU A 6 -14.88 14.67 0.63
CA LEU A 6 -15.71 13.82 -0.25
C LEU A 6 -15.82 12.37 0.23
N GLU A 7 -14.87 11.88 1.05
CA GLU A 7 -14.77 10.45 1.35
C GLU A 7 -14.30 10.24 2.80
N ALA A 8 -15.03 10.82 3.77
CA ALA A 8 -14.66 10.75 5.19
C ALA A 8 -14.58 9.31 5.71
N GLU A 9 -15.42 8.39 5.20
CA GLU A 9 -15.39 6.99 5.58
C GLU A 9 -14.02 6.33 5.28
N SER A 10 -13.33 6.78 4.22
CA SER A 10 -11.99 6.28 3.88
C SER A 10 -10.93 6.63 4.93
N LEU A 11 -11.16 7.65 5.74
CA LEU A 11 -10.28 8.05 6.84
C LEU A 11 -10.56 7.29 8.14
N GLY A 12 -11.74 6.66 8.23
CA GLY A 12 -12.20 5.92 9.41
C GLY A 12 -13.02 6.78 10.38
N LYS A 13 -14.10 6.19 10.90
CA LYS A 13 -15.07 6.86 11.80
C LYS A 13 -14.48 7.28 13.16
N ASP A 14 -13.33 6.74 13.51
CA ASP A 14 -12.57 7.03 14.75
C ASP A 14 -11.64 8.24 14.61
N MET A 15 -11.64 8.93 13.45
CA MET A 15 -10.79 10.09 13.20
C MET A 15 -11.53 11.39 13.44
N ASP A 16 -10.85 12.33 14.11
CA ASP A 16 -11.36 13.68 14.34
C ASP A 16 -11.05 14.58 13.13
N LEU A 17 -12.10 15.06 12.47
CA LEU A 17 -12.03 16.01 11.36
C LEU A 17 -12.34 17.45 11.76
N SER A 18 -12.69 17.72 13.03
CA SER A 18 -13.10 19.05 13.51
C SER A 18 -12.05 20.13 13.29
N GLY A 19 -10.77 19.74 13.29
CA GLY A 19 -9.65 20.66 13.05
C GLY A 19 -9.64 21.34 11.68
N PHE A 20 -10.44 20.87 10.71
CA PHE A 20 -10.61 21.57 9.42
C PHE A 20 -11.48 22.82 9.51
N SER A 21 -12.34 22.95 10.53
CA SER A 21 -13.22 24.12 10.72
C SER A 21 -12.47 25.44 10.90
N ARG A 22 -11.21 25.41 11.30
CA ARG A 22 -10.35 26.61 11.40
C ARG A 22 -10.08 27.29 10.04
N PHE A 23 -10.30 26.58 8.93
CA PHE A 23 -10.09 27.13 7.58
C PHE A 23 -11.38 27.66 6.93
N GLY A 24 -12.55 27.42 7.53
CA GLY A 24 -13.83 27.89 7.03
C GLY A 24 -14.98 26.93 7.31
N GLU A 25 -16.05 27.06 6.53
CA GLU A 25 -17.21 26.16 6.57
C GLU A 25 -16.83 24.81 5.96
N VAL A 26 -17.09 23.70 6.67
CA VAL A 26 -16.73 22.35 6.26
C VAL A 26 -17.98 21.51 6.02
N THR A 27 -18.11 21.01 4.80
CA THR A 27 -19.12 19.99 4.46
C THR A 27 -18.44 18.63 4.34
N VAL A 28 -18.99 17.63 5.03
CA VAL A 28 -18.41 16.28 5.09
C VAL A 28 -19.38 15.29 4.46
N TYR A 29 -18.87 14.52 3.48
CA TYR A 29 -19.57 13.40 2.89
C TYR A 29 -18.81 12.11 3.23
N GLU A 30 -19.53 11.09 3.69
CA GLU A 30 -18.95 9.77 4.01
C GLU A 30 -18.40 9.08 2.76
N LYS A 31 -19.18 9.08 1.68
CA LYS A 31 -18.82 8.55 0.34
C LYS A 31 -19.28 9.52 -0.73
N THR A 32 -18.60 9.54 -1.86
CA THR A 32 -18.99 10.33 -3.03
C THR A 32 -18.73 9.52 -4.28
N THR A 33 -19.74 9.37 -5.13
CA THR A 33 -19.59 8.80 -6.47
C THR A 33 -19.14 9.88 -7.46
N GLU A 34 -18.65 9.45 -8.64
CA GLU A 34 -18.27 10.39 -9.69
C GLU A 34 -19.47 11.21 -10.20
N GLU A 35 -20.69 10.64 -10.13
CA GLU A 35 -21.95 11.28 -10.53
C GLU A 35 -22.39 12.36 -9.54
N GLU A 36 -22.19 12.15 -8.24
CA GLU A 36 -22.54 13.11 -7.17
C GLU A 36 -21.51 14.23 -7.04
N CYS A 37 -20.28 13.99 -7.46
CA CYS A 37 -19.15 14.88 -7.24
C CYS A 37 -19.39 16.31 -7.78
N PRO A 38 -19.91 16.55 -9.01
CA PRO A 38 -20.11 17.90 -9.55
C PRO A 38 -20.99 18.78 -8.69
N GLU A 39 -22.07 18.23 -8.11
CA GLU A 39 -22.95 18.98 -7.24
C GLU A 39 -22.28 19.33 -5.91
N ARG A 40 -21.55 18.35 -5.34
CA ARG A 40 -20.90 18.51 -4.04
C ARG A 40 -19.74 19.49 -4.04
N VAL A 41 -19.02 19.63 -5.16
CA VAL A 41 -17.86 20.54 -5.28
C VAL A 41 -18.19 21.91 -5.86
N ARG A 42 -19.42 22.14 -6.31
CA ARG A 42 -19.83 23.34 -7.06
C ARG A 42 -19.42 24.65 -6.40
N GLU A 43 -19.56 24.73 -5.09
CA GLU A 43 -19.28 25.95 -4.33
C GLU A 43 -18.00 25.84 -3.47
N ALA A 44 -17.23 24.78 -3.65
CA ALA A 44 -16.03 24.53 -2.87
C ALA A 44 -14.86 25.42 -3.30
N ASP A 45 -14.16 26.02 -2.33
CA ASP A 45 -12.85 26.63 -2.52
C ASP A 45 -11.74 25.54 -2.40
N ILE A 46 -11.94 24.57 -1.51
CA ILE A 46 -10.99 23.48 -1.22
C ILE A 46 -11.73 22.16 -1.20
N VAL A 47 -11.20 21.18 -1.92
CA VAL A 47 -11.69 19.79 -1.93
C VAL A 47 -10.65 18.87 -1.29
N ILE A 48 -11.12 18.03 -0.37
CA ILE A 48 -10.31 16.96 0.25
C ILE A 48 -10.87 15.63 -0.26
N CYS A 49 -10.04 14.84 -0.96
CA CYS A 49 -10.47 13.59 -1.58
C CYS A 49 -9.42 12.47 -1.40
N ASN A 50 -9.82 11.23 -1.66
CA ASN A 50 -8.95 10.06 -1.62
C ASN A 50 -8.93 9.32 -2.96
N LYS A 51 -10.07 8.76 -3.41
CA LYS A 51 -10.18 7.89 -4.58
C LYS A 51 -11.08 8.45 -5.68
N VAL A 52 -12.03 9.32 -5.35
CA VAL A 52 -12.89 9.96 -6.37
C VAL A 52 -12.01 10.62 -7.43
N ARG A 53 -12.31 10.34 -8.68
CA ARG A 53 -11.55 10.90 -9.81
C ARG A 53 -11.83 12.40 -9.93
N MET A 54 -10.77 13.20 -9.93
CA MET A 54 -10.82 14.65 -10.14
C MET A 54 -10.45 14.97 -11.60
N CYS A 55 -11.46 15.21 -12.42
CA CYS A 55 -11.32 15.46 -13.87
C CYS A 55 -12.40 16.43 -14.35
N SER A 56 -12.41 16.73 -15.64
CA SER A 56 -13.37 17.67 -16.27
C SER A 56 -14.84 17.33 -15.97
N ARG A 57 -15.19 16.04 -15.86
CA ARG A 57 -16.56 15.59 -15.56
C ARG A 57 -16.93 15.87 -14.10
N THR A 58 -16.08 15.45 -13.16
CA THR A 58 -16.36 15.52 -11.71
C THR A 58 -16.15 16.92 -11.13
N LEU A 59 -15.36 17.76 -11.78
CA LEU A 59 -15.14 19.16 -11.39
C LEU A 59 -15.96 20.15 -12.23
N SER A 60 -16.96 19.66 -12.96
CA SER A 60 -17.84 20.50 -13.76
C SER A 60 -18.61 21.48 -12.86
N GLY A 61 -18.48 22.79 -13.13
CA GLY A 61 -19.13 23.86 -12.36
C GLY A 61 -18.45 24.26 -11.05
N ALA A 62 -17.28 23.69 -10.73
CA ALA A 62 -16.48 24.07 -9.56
C ALA A 62 -15.63 25.32 -9.80
N GLU A 63 -16.29 26.46 -10.13
CA GLU A 63 -15.62 27.70 -10.56
C GLU A 63 -14.75 28.36 -9.49
N ASN A 64 -15.06 28.11 -8.21
CA ASN A 64 -14.35 28.69 -7.08
C ASN A 64 -13.18 27.82 -6.58
N LEU A 65 -13.03 26.59 -7.12
CA LEU A 65 -12.05 25.61 -6.63
C LEU A 65 -10.61 26.06 -6.87
N LYS A 66 -9.83 26.16 -5.81
CA LYS A 66 -8.43 26.62 -5.82
C LYS A 66 -7.46 25.53 -5.42
N LEU A 67 -7.89 24.60 -4.57
CA LEU A 67 -7.01 23.59 -3.98
C LEU A 67 -7.70 22.22 -3.89
N ILE A 68 -7.02 21.18 -4.33
CA ILE A 68 -7.39 19.79 -4.07
C ILE A 68 -6.31 19.18 -3.15
N CYS A 69 -6.74 18.66 -1.99
CA CYS A 69 -5.89 17.93 -1.07
C CYS A 69 -6.18 16.44 -1.16
N VAL A 70 -5.22 15.66 -1.65
CA VAL A 70 -5.35 14.21 -1.74
C VAL A 70 -4.90 13.57 -0.42
N THR A 71 -5.78 12.82 0.23
CA THR A 71 -5.49 12.10 1.48
C THR A 71 -4.74 10.79 1.21
N ALA A 72 -3.70 10.86 0.36
CA ALA A 72 -2.87 9.74 -0.02
C ALA A 72 -1.50 10.22 -0.54
N THR A 73 -0.56 9.31 -0.69
CA THR A 73 0.70 9.58 -1.40
C THR A 73 0.50 9.56 -2.92
N GLY A 74 -0.26 8.60 -3.43
CA GLY A 74 -0.56 8.49 -4.86
C GLY A 74 -1.65 9.47 -5.30
N ILE A 75 -1.51 10.02 -6.51
CA ILE A 75 -2.42 11.02 -7.11
C ILE A 75 -3.01 10.53 -8.43
N ASN A 76 -3.09 9.21 -8.63
CA ASN A 76 -3.57 8.62 -9.88
C ASN A 76 -5.04 8.96 -10.22
N ASN A 77 -5.80 9.44 -9.22
CA ASN A 77 -7.17 9.91 -9.37
C ASN A 77 -7.28 11.36 -9.87
N ILE A 78 -6.17 12.09 -10.05
CA ILE A 78 -6.15 13.48 -10.48
C ILE A 78 -5.81 13.58 -11.97
N ASP A 79 -6.64 14.25 -12.76
CA ASP A 79 -6.33 14.71 -14.12
C ASP A 79 -5.42 15.95 -14.02
N LEU A 80 -4.10 15.71 -14.09
CA LEU A 80 -3.09 16.76 -13.92
C LEU A 80 -3.18 17.83 -14.99
N ASP A 81 -3.55 17.48 -16.23
CA ASP A 81 -3.66 18.45 -17.32
C ASP A 81 -4.88 19.35 -17.13
N TYR A 82 -5.98 18.79 -16.61
CA TYR A 82 -7.17 19.56 -16.29
C TYR A 82 -6.89 20.58 -15.19
N VAL A 83 -6.35 20.14 -14.04
CA VAL A 83 -6.11 21.03 -12.91
C VAL A 83 -5.09 22.13 -13.22
N LYS A 84 -4.05 21.84 -14.02
CA LYS A 84 -3.10 22.84 -14.52
C LYS A 84 -3.78 23.92 -15.36
N ARG A 85 -4.62 23.53 -16.32
CA ARG A 85 -5.34 24.47 -17.20
C ARG A 85 -6.31 25.38 -16.44
N HIS A 86 -6.82 24.93 -15.29
CA HIS A 86 -7.77 25.67 -14.48
C HIS A 86 -7.12 26.37 -13.27
N ASN A 87 -5.78 26.36 -13.17
CA ASN A 87 -5.03 26.93 -12.06
C ASN A 87 -5.45 26.38 -10.68
N ILE A 88 -5.84 25.11 -10.62
CA ILE A 88 -6.18 24.42 -9.37
C ILE A 88 -4.91 23.79 -8.81
N ALA A 89 -4.50 24.20 -7.63
CA ALA A 89 -3.38 23.59 -6.93
C ALA A 89 -3.74 22.17 -6.43
N VAL A 90 -2.77 21.28 -6.42
CA VAL A 90 -2.95 19.92 -5.88
C VAL A 90 -1.85 19.64 -4.87
N THR A 91 -2.24 19.15 -3.70
CA THR A 91 -1.29 18.65 -2.70
C THR A 91 -1.58 17.18 -2.39
N ASN A 92 -0.55 16.44 -2.08
CA ASN A 92 -0.64 15.08 -1.58
C ASN A 92 0.02 14.96 -0.19
N VAL A 93 0.09 13.74 0.35
CA VAL A 93 0.79 13.50 1.62
C VAL A 93 1.75 12.34 1.45
N ALA A 94 3.03 12.62 1.34
CA ALA A 94 4.09 11.63 1.28
C ALA A 94 4.59 11.24 2.69
N GLY A 95 4.99 9.99 2.87
CA GLY A 95 5.70 9.52 4.07
C GLY A 95 4.87 9.31 5.35
N TYR A 96 3.58 9.68 5.37
CA TYR A 96 2.74 9.57 6.56
C TYR A 96 2.57 8.13 7.08
N SER A 97 2.58 7.16 6.17
CA SER A 97 2.31 5.75 6.45
C SER A 97 3.57 4.86 6.50
N THR A 98 4.76 5.43 6.37
CA THR A 98 6.01 4.65 6.26
C THR A 98 6.15 3.59 7.36
N VAL A 99 5.91 3.95 8.63
CA VAL A 99 6.01 3.03 9.76
C VAL A 99 4.90 1.98 9.72
N SER A 100 3.66 2.38 9.42
CA SER A 100 2.51 1.49 9.32
C SER A 100 2.72 0.41 8.24
N VAL A 101 3.14 0.82 7.03
CA VAL A 101 3.38 -0.10 5.92
C VAL A 101 4.54 -1.04 6.22
N ALA A 102 5.63 -0.56 6.82
CA ALA A 102 6.74 -1.41 7.22
C ALA A 102 6.29 -2.44 8.27
N GLN A 103 5.55 -2.03 9.30
CA GLN A 103 4.99 -2.93 10.31
C GLN A 103 4.09 -4.00 9.67
N HIS A 104 3.20 -3.61 8.76
CA HIS A 104 2.29 -4.52 8.08
C HIS A 104 3.03 -5.52 7.19
N THR A 105 4.11 -5.10 6.52
CA THR A 105 5.00 -5.99 5.75
C THR A 105 5.51 -7.14 6.61
N PHE A 106 5.98 -6.86 7.83
CA PHE A 106 6.45 -7.91 8.75
C PHE A 106 5.30 -8.73 9.34
N ALA A 107 4.15 -8.12 9.64
CA ALA A 107 2.97 -8.86 10.10
C ALA A 107 2.54 -9.90 9.06
N MET A 108 2.47 -9.53 7.77
CA MET A 108 2.15 -10.44 6.67
C MET A 108 3.23 -11.52 6.50
N TYR A 109 4.51 -11.15 6.63
CA TYR A 109 5.61 -12.11 6.58
C TYR A 109 5.46 -13.17 7.67
N PHE A 110 5.36 -12.78 8.94
CA PHE A 110 5.27 -13.73 10.06
C PHE A 110 3.99 -14.57 10.01
N TYR A 111 2.88 -13.99 9.55
CA TYR A 111 1.64 -14.74 9.36
C TYR A 111 1.86 -15.97 8.46
N LEU A 112 2.58 -15.81 7.35
CA LEU A 112 2.90 -16.89 6.41
C LEU A 112 4.06 -17.76 6.88
N ALA A 113 5.17 -17.15 7.30
CA ALA A 113 6.40 -17.86 7.62
C ALA A 113 6.23 -18.79 8.82
N GLU A 114 5.57 -18.32 9.89
CA GLU A 114 5.35 -19.08 11.11
C GLU A 114 4.06 -19.91 11.10
N LYS A 115 3.31 -19.93 9.95
CA LYS A 115 2.06 -20.70 9.81
C LYS A 115 1.00 -20.36 10.86
N LEU A 116 0.90 -19.06 11.25
CA LEU A 116 0.08 -18.65 12.39
C LEU A 116 -1.39 -19.03 12.24
N ARG A 117 -1.96 -18.95 11.02
CA ARG A 117 -3.33 -19.39 10.75
C ARG A 117 -3.52 -20.88 11.10
N TYR A 118 -2.61 -21.73 10.60
CA TYR A 118 -2.69 -23.16 10.81
C TYR A 118 -2.63 -23.51 12.31
N TYR A 119 -1.67 -22.95 13.05
CA TYR A 119 -1.51 -23.27 14.46
C TYR A 119 -2.62 -22.69 15.35
N ASP A 120 -3.13 -21.50 15.01
CA ASP A 120 -4.30 -20.92 15.69
C ASP A 120 -5.55 -21.80 15.48
N ASP A 121 -5.83 -22.22 14.24
CA ASP A 121 -6.92 -23.11 13.90
C ASP A 121 -6.77 -24.50 14.58
N TYR A 122 -5.55 -25.05 14.61
CA TYR A 122 -5.25 -26.34 15.26
C TYR A 122 -5.61 -26.33 16.74
N VAL A 123 -5.38 -25.24 17.44
CA VAL A 123 -5.77 -25.08 18.85
C VAL A 123 -7.29 -24.90 18.98
N LYS A 124 -7.87 -23.99 18.18
CA LYS A 124 -9.28 -23.58 18.31
C LYS A 124 -10.27 -24.65 17.88
N ASN A 125 -9.91 -25.50 16.91
CA ASN A 125 -10.76 -26.62 16.47
C ASN A 125 -10.72 -27.83 17.42
N GLY A 126 -9.94 -27.78 18.52
CA GLY A 126 -9.82 -28.84 19.51
C GLY A 126 -8.79 -29.92 19.20
N SER A 127 -8.09 -29.88 18.08
CA SER A 127 -7.05 -30.85 17.71
C SER A 127 -5.92 -30.90 18.72
N TYR A 128 -5.53 -29.73 19.24
CA TYR A 128 -4.51 -29.67 20.29
C TYR A 128 -4.97 -30.30 21.63
N ALA A 129 -6.23 -30.15 22.00
CA ALA A 129 -6.78 -30.75 23.20
C ALA A 129 -6.82 -32.28 23.12
N ALA A 130 -6.90 -32.85 21.91
CA ALA A 130 -6.84 -34.28 21.65
C ALA A 130 -5.41 -34.82 21.48
N SER A 131 -4.40 -33.96 21.45
CA SER A 131 -3.00 -34.33 21.26
C SER A 131 -2.42 -34.94 22.54
N SER A 132 -1.58 -35.97 22.38
CA SER A 132 -0.75 -36.53 23.50
C SER A 132 0.56 -35.75 23.70
N LEU A 133 0.89 -34.80 22.82
CA LEU A 133 2.12 -34.00 22.88
C LEU A 133 1.81 -32.57 23.36
N PHE A 134 2.74 -31.98 24.10
CA PHE A 134 2.65 -30.59 24.56
C PHE A 134 2.92 -29.57 23.44
N THR A 135 3.27 -30.00 22.25
CA THR A 135 3.62 -29.17 21.08
C THR A 135 3.13 -29.83 19.79
N CYS A 136 3.01 -29.03 18.72
CA CYS A 136 2.71 -29.50 17.36
C CYS A 136 3.82 -29.03 16.43
N MET A 137 4.44 -29.93 15.66
CA MET A 137 5.51 -29.65 14.69
C MET A 137 5.13 -30.01 13.26
N ASP A 138 3.84 -30.13 12.95
CA ASP A 138 3.34 -30.60 11.64
C ASP A 138 3.70 -29.64 10.48
N ARG A 139 3.87 -28.37 10.80
CA ARG A 139 4.21 -27.31 9.83
C ARG A 139 5.48 -26.57 10.26
N PRO A 140 6.67 -27.13 9.94
CA PRO A 140 7.92 -26.52 10.35
C PRO A 140 8.11 -25.13 9.73
N PHE A 141 8.74 -24.23 10.47
CA PHE A 141 9.10 -22.89 10.03
C PHE A 141 10.57 -22.61 10.34
N THR A 142 11.11 -21.52 9.79
CA THR A 142 12.52 -21.17 9.88
C THR A 142 12.70 -19.74 10.37
N GLU A 143 13.80 -19.48 11.07
CA GLU A 143 14.18 -18.16 11.55
C GLU A 143 14.58 -17.23 10.39
N LEU A 144 14.51 -15.92 10.62
CA LEU A 144 14.95 -14.88 9.68
C LEU A 144 16.48 -14.68 9.70
N GLU A 145 17.14 -15.01 10.80
CA GLU A 145 18.59 -14.82 10.92
C GLU A 145 19.35 -15.52 9.79
N GLY A 146 20.28 -14.80 9.17
CA GLY A 146 21.06 -15.27 8.05
C GLY A 146 20.33 -15.38 6.70
N LYS A 147 19.03 -15.06 6.65
CA LYS A 147 18.26 -15.02 5.38
C LYS A 147 18.58 -13.76 4.59
N THR A 148 18.30 -13.80 3.28
CA THR A 148 18.40 -12.62 2.41
C THR A 148 17.00 -12.02 2.20
N TRP A 149 16.86 -10.74 2.52
CA TRP A 149 15.66 -9.95 2.25
C TRP A 149 15.90 -9.06 1.03
N GLY A 150 15.22 -9.34 -0.08
CA GLY A 150 15.24 -8.56 -1.31
C GLY A 150 14.14 -7.49 -1.31
N ILE A 151 14.53 -6.25 -1.61
CA ILE A 151 13.62 -5.11 -1.63
C ILE A 151 13.50 -4.57 -3.06
N ILE A 152 12.31 -4.60 -3.63
CA ILE A 152 11.99 -3.95 -4.89
C ILE A 152 11.51 -2.53 -4.59
N GLY A 153 12.39 -1.53 -4.82
CA GLY A 153 12.12 -0.12 -4.54
C GLY A 153 12.57 0.33 -3.14
N LEU A 154 13.78 0.89 -3.04
CA LEU A 154 14.37 1.38 -1.79
C LEU A 154 14.02 2.87 -1.53
N GLY A 155 12.72 3.21 -1.49
CA GLY A 155 12.22 4.49 -1.01
C GLY A 155 12.11 4.55 0.52
N ALA A 156 11.37 5.52 1.07
CA ALA A 156 11.21 5.67 2.53
C ALA A 156 10.68 4.39 3.22
N ILE A 157 9.70 3.72 2.62
CA ILE A 157 9.13 2.47 3.13
C ILE A 157 10.17 1.34 3.02
N GLY A 158 10.77 1.16 1.83
CA GLY A 158 11.77 0.12 1.60
C GLY A 158 12.96 0.24 2.55
N ARG A 159 13.46 1.45 2.83
CA ARG A 159 14.53 1.70 3.82
C ARG A 159 14.10 1.33 5.24
N LYS A 160 12.86 1.64 5.61
CA LYS A 160 12.34 1.26 6.93
C LYS A 160 12.22 -0.26 7.07
N VAL A 161 11.76 -0.95 6.03
CA VAL A 161 11.73 -2.43 5.97
C VAL A 161 13.15 -3.00 6.03
N ALA A 162 14.09 -2.43 5.27
CA ALA A 162 15.50 -2.83 5.28
C ALA A 162 16.10 -2.78 6.68
N SER A 163 15.91 -1.66 7.40
CA SER A 163 16.44 -1.50 8.76
C SER A 163 15.86 -2.50 9.76
N ILE A 164 14.59 -2.87 9.62
CA ILE A 164 13.94 -3.88 10.47
C ILE A 164 14.43 -5.29 10.10
N ALA A 165 14.56 -5.60 8.80
CA ALA A 165 15.09 -6.88 8.34
C ALA A 165 16.52 -7.12 8.86
N GLN A 166 17.38 -6.09 8.83
CA GLN A 166 18.71 -6.16 9.42
C GLN A 166 18.69 -6.42 10.94
N ALA A 167 17.72 -5.82 11.65
CA ALA A 167 17.56 -6.06 13.10
C ALA A 167 17.16 -7.52 13.41
N PHE A 168 16.55 -8.24 12.45
CA PHE A 168 16.31 -9.68 12.51
C PHE A 168 17.50 -10.53 11.99
N GLY A 169 18.66 -9.93 11.72
CA GLY A 169 19.82 -10.64 11.22
C GLY A 169 19.82 -10.96 9.72
N CYS A 170 18.90 -10.36 8.94
CA CYS A 170 18.89 -10.56 7.49
C CYS A 170 20.01 -9.80 6.79
N ARG A 171 20.58 -10.41 5.74
CA ARG A 171 21.26 -9.66 4.69
C ARG A 171 20.21 -8.97 3.82
N VAL A 172 20.37 -7.66 3.60
CA VAL A 172 19.46 -6.89 2.74
C VAL A 172 20.12 -6.55 1.43
N ILE A 173 19.41 -6.80 0.33
CA ILE A 173 19.77 -6.36 -1.03
C ILE A 173 18.55 -5.65 -1.66
N TYR A 174 18.79 -4.75 -2.63
CA TYR A 174 17.68 -4.08 -3.27
C TYR A 174 17.83 -3.93 -4.79
N TYR A 175 16.69 -3.88 -5.46
CA TYR A 175 16.57 -3.49 -6.87
C TYR A 175 15.96 -2.10 -6.98
N SER A 176 16.65 -1.20 -7.71
CA SER A 176 16.16 0.16 -7.97
C SER A 176 15.39 0.19 -9.28
N THR A 177 14.07 0.40 -9.21
CA THR A 177 13.20 0.46 -10.40
C THR A 177 13.42 1.70 -11.27
N SER A 178 13.97 2.79 -10.70
CA SER A 178 14.32 4.00 -11.45
C SER A 178 15.77 4.04 -11.92
N GLY A 179 16.63 3.25 -11.31
CA GLY A 179 18.08 3.31 -11.53
C GLY A 179 18.77 4.58 -11.03
N ALA A 180 18.01 5.56 -10.50
CA ALA A 180 18.48 6.92 -10.29
C ALA A 180 19.33 7.12 -9.03
N HIS A 181 19.22 6.23 -8.03
CA HIS A 181 19.87 6.44 -6.74
C HIS A 181 20.54 5.15 -6.25
N ASP A 182 21.77 5.30 -5.78
CA ASP A 182 22.46 4.28 -5.00
C ASP A 182 22.35 4.59 -3.52
N ASP A 183 22.35 3.56 -2.70
CA ASP A 183 22.31 3.65 -1.25
C ASP A 183 23.61 3.15 -0.66
N PRO A 184 24.30 3.90 0.22
CA PRO A 184 25.57 3.50 0.80
C PRO A 184 25.46 2.34 1.80
N ASP A 185 24.27 2.13 2.38
CA ASP A 185 24.06 1.17 3.46
C ASP A 185 23.57 -0.19 2.96
N TYR A 186 23.08 -0.27 1.70
CA TYR A 186 22.47 -1.47 1.13
C TYR A 186 23.01 -1.80 -0.25
N GLU A 187 23.26 -3.08 -0.50
CA GLU A 187 23.78 -3.57 -1.79
C GLU A 187 22.69 -3.48 -2.87
N ARG A 188 22.93 -2.66 -3.91
CA ARG A 188 22.11 -2.63 -5.11
C ARG A 188 22.48 -3.79 -6.03
N VAL A 189 21.46 -4.50 -6.52
CA VAL A 189 21.61 -5.60 -7.47
C VAL A 189 20.60 -5.45 -8.62
N ASP A 190 20.81 -6.20 -9.73
CA ASP A 190 19.79 -6.37 -10.75
C ASP A 190 18.62 -7.23 -10.25
N LEU A 191 17.50 -7.21 -10.98
CA LEU A 191 16.29 -7.95 -10.59
C LEU A 191 16.53 -9.46 -10.54
N TYR A 192 17.26 -10.03 -11.51
CA TYR A 192 17.50 -11.46 -11.57
C TYR A 192 18.27 -11.93 -10.33
N ARG A 193 19.33 -11.23 -9.97
CA ARG A 193 20.14 -11.54 -8.78
C ARG A 193 19.31 -11.38 -7.50
N LEU A 194 18.48 -10.30 -7.41
CA LEU A 194 17.60 -10.10 -6.26
C LEU A 194 16.67 -11.31 -6.08
N LEU A 195 15.99 -11.74 -7.15
CA LEU A 195 15.04 -12.86 -7.07
C LEU A 195 15.71 -14.18 -6.72
N LYS A 196 16.88 -14.46 -7.32
CA LYS A 196 17.65 -15.68 -7.10
C LYS A 196 18.21 -15.80 -5.70
N ASP A 197 18.67 -14.69 -5.11
CA ASP A 197 19.39 -14.70 -3.83
C ASP A 197 18.45 -14.53 -2.63
N SER A 198 17.22 -14.04 -2.82
CA SER A 198 16.31 -13.67 -1.72
C SER A 198 15.48 -14.85 -1.21
N ASP A 199 15.36 -14.92 0.11
CA ASP A 199 14.41 -15.80 0.83
C ASP A 199 13.07 -15.07 1.05
N VAL A 200 13.10 -13.74 1.11
CA VAL A 200 11.92 -12.88 1.16
C VAL A 200 12.09 -11.77 0.11
N VAL A 201 11.06 -11.53 -0.69
CA VAL A 201 11.01 -10.41 -1.63
C VAL A 201 9.85 -9.51 -1.26
N SER A 202 10.12 -8.23 -0.97
CA SER A 202 9.07 -7.25 -0.67
C SER A 202 9.07 -6.09 -1.66
N ILE A 203 7.86 -5.69 -2.10
CA ILE A 203 7.66 -4.68 -3.13
C ILE A 203 7.18 -3.38 -2.49
N HIS A 204 7.97 -2.31 -2.68
CA HIS A 204 7.71 -0.96 -2.19
C HIS A 204 7.88 0.09 -3.32
N ALA A 205 7.85 -0.37 -4.57
CA ALA A 205 7.98 0.47 -5.75
C ALA A 205 6.63 1.09 -6.17
N PRO A 206 6.64 2.26 -6.85
CA PRO A 206 5.45 2.78 -7.51
C PRO A 206 5.10 1.94 -8.75
N LEU A 207 3.82 1.99 -9.15
CA LEU A 207 3.38 1.44 -10.43
C LEU A 207 3.69 2.43 -11.57
N ASN A 208 4.39 1.94 -12.57
CA ASN A 208 4.67 2.63 -13.83
C ASN A 208 4.95 1.57 -14.92
N GLU A 209 5.26 1.99 -16.16
CA GLU A 209 5.54 1.10 -17.28
C GLU A 209 6.65 0.08 -17.00
N ALA A 210 7.67 0.45 -16.21
CA ALA A 210 8.78 -0.44 -15.86
C ALA A 210 8.44 -1.42 -14.75
N THR A 211 7.38 -1.21 -13.99
CA THR A 211 7.01 -2.03 -12.84
C THR A 211 5.69 -2.78 -13.03
N GLU A 212 4.89 -2.44 -14.04
CA GLU A 212 3.68 -3.18 -14.38
C GLU A 212 4.03 -4.61 -14.82
N ASN A 213 3.33 -5.59 -14.22
CA ASN A 213 3.61 -7.02 -14.44
C ASN A 213 5.08 -7.44 -14.22
N LEU A 214 5.82 -6.71 -13.38
CA LEU A 214 7.21 -7.02 -13.06
C LEU A 214 7.35 -8.44 -12.47
N MET A 215 6.39 -8.83 -11.61
CA MET A 215 6.31 -10.17 -11.06
C MET A 215 5.32 -11.00 -11.88
N ASN A 216 5.84 -11.83 -12.75
CA ASN A 216 5.14 -12.72 -13.66
C ASN A 216 5.74 -14.15 -13.59
N ILE A 217 5.25 -15.08 -14.41
CA ILE A 217 5.67 -16.49 -14.33
C ILE A 217 7.19 -16.68 -14.52
N GLU A 218 7.82 -15.87 -15.39
CA GLU A 218 9.25 -15.95 -15.63
C GLU A 218 10.05 -15.45 -14.42
N THR A 219 9.62 -14.36 -13.80
CA THR A 219 10.27 -13.83 -12.60
C THR A 219 10.02 -14.72 -11.38
N PHE A 220 8.84 -15.34 -11.23
CA PHE A 220 8.59 -16.34 -10.20
C PHE A 220 9.48 -17.57 -10.36
N ALA A 221 9.73 -18.03 -11.58
CA ALA A 221 10.64 -19.15 -11.85
C ALA A 221 12.10 -18.88 -11.45
N ASN A 222 12.49 -17.61 -11.33
CA ASN A 222 13.82 -17.22 -10.87
C ASN A 222 13.92 -17.07 -9.34
N MET A 223 12.82 -17.13 -8.60
CA MET A 223 12.83 -17.07 -7.14
C MET A 223 13.23 -18.41 -6.52
N LYS A 224 13.68 -18.38 -5.27
CA LYS A 224 13.87 -19.61 -4.50
C LYS A 224 12.52 -20.28 -4.22
N ARG A 225 12.46 -21.61 -4.24
CA ARG A 225 11.25 -22.37 -3.94
C ARG A 225 10.70 -22.15 -2.52
N ASN A 226 11.57 -21.78 -1.59
CA ASN A 226 11.21 -21.43 -0.22
C ASN A 226 10.96 -19.91 -0.03
N ALA A 227 11.03 -19.12 -1.08
CA ALA A 227 10.86 -17.67 -0.98
C ALA A 227 9.41 -17.28 -0.73
N ILE A 228 9.22 -16.18 0.02
CA ILE A 228 7.95 -15.53 0.25
C ILE A 228 7.95 -14.17 -0.46
N LEU A 229 6.92 -13.92 -1.28
CA LEU A 229 6.66 -12.62 -1.90
C LEU A 229 5.72 -11.79 -1.04
N ILE A 230 6.00 -10.49 -0.87
CA ILE A 230 5.10 -9.55 -0.18
C ILE A 230 4.89 -8.33 -1.07
N ASN A 231 3.64 -8.00 -1.39
CA ASN A 231 3.30 -6.80 -2.14
C ASN A 231 2.45 -5.84 -1.31
N VAL A 232 3.06 -4.73 -0.90
CA VAL A 232 2.41 -3.58 -0.24
C VAL A 232 2.58 -2.29 -1.06
N GLY A 233 2.98 -2.42 -2.32
CA GLY A 233 3.16 -1.32 -3.27
C GLY A 233 1.91 -1.03 -4.08
N ARG A 234 1.75 -1.70 -5.23
CA ARG A 234 0.57 -1.62 -6.11
C ARG A 234 0.27 -2.99 -6.70
N GLY A 235 -1.00 -3.32 -6.82
CA GLY A 235 -1.46 -4.65 -7.24
C GLY A 235 -0.94 -5.08 -8.60
N SER A 236 -1.04 -4.20 -9.62
CA SER A 236 -0.62 -4.51 -10.99
C SER A 236 0.89 -4.72 -11.19
N ILE A 237 1.71 -4.56 -10.14
CA ILE A 237 3.13 -4.96 -10.18
C ILE A 237 3.24 -6.50 -10.23
N VAL A 238 2.23 -7.20 -9.69
CA VAL A 238 2.15 -8.67 -9.66
C VAL A 238 1.07 -9.14 -10.61
N ASN A 239 1.40 -10.05 -11.52
CA ASN A 239 0.41 -10.78 -12.30
C ASN A 239 -0.27 -11.81 -11.42
N GLU A 240 -1.53 -11.58 -11.07
CA GLU A 240 -2.29 -12.44 -10.14
C GLU A 240 -2.53 -13.85 -10.67
N ARG A 241 -2.67 -14.03 -12.00
CA ARG A 241 -2.82 -15.37 -12.62
C ARG A 241 -1.53 -16.15 -12.53
N ASP A 242 -0.42 -15.51 -12.84
CA ASP A 242 0.91 -16.12 -12.78
C ASP A 242 1.30 -16.43 -11.34
N LEU A 243 0.93 -15.58 -10.39
CA LEU A 243 1.10 -15.86 -8.95
C LEU A 243 0.34 -17.12 -8.53
N CYS A 244 -0.92 -17.27 -8.95
CA CYS A 244 -1.69 -18.49 -8.66
C CYS A 244 -1.03 -19.73 -9.26
N CYS A 245 -0.48 -19.64 -10.47
CA CYS A 245 0.28 -20.75 -11.09
C CYS A 245 1.55 -21.04 -10.29
N ALA A 246 2.33 -20.01 -9.94
CA ALA A 246 3.57 -20.16 -9.18
C ALA A 246 3.36 -20.83 -7.81
N LEU A 247 2.28 -20.48 -7.10
CA LEU A 247 1.93 -21.12 -5.84
C LEU A 247 1.50 -22.59 -6.04
N ARG A 248 0.70 -22.91 -7.06
CA ARG A 248 0.26 -24.29 -7.35
C ARG A 248 1.41 -25.18 -7.74
N GLU A 249 2.34 -24.68 -8.53
CA GLU A 249 3.50 -25.43 -9.00
C GLU A 249 4.67 -25.44 -7.99
N GLY A 250 4.51 -24.73 -6.86
CA GLY A 250 5.54 -24.64 -5.81
C GLY A 250 6.81 -23.95 -6.28
N LEU A 251 6.69 -22.94 -7.16
CA LEU A 251 7.81 -22.10 -7.58
C LEU A 251 8.24 -21.17 -6.43
N ILE A 252 7.30 -20.80 -5.54
CA ILE A 252 7.53 -20.04 -4.32
C ILE A 252 6.77 -20.66 -3.16
N ALA A 253 7.21 -20.40 -1.92
CA ALA A 253 6.60 -20.96 -0.71
C ALA A 253 5.32 -20.25 -0.29
N GLY A 254 5.16 -18.96 -0.63
CA GLY A 254 3.98 -18.20 -0.25
C GLY A 254 3.99 -16.79 -0.81
N ALA A 255 2.82 -16.15 -0.75
CA ALA A 255 2.66 -14.76 -1.12
C ALA A 255 1.71 -14.02 -0.19
N ALA A 256 2.01 -12.74 0.08
CA ALA A 256 1.18 -11.84 0.86
C ALA A 256 0.89 -10.56 0.07
N LEU A 257 -0.38 -10.23 -0.12
CA LEU A 257 -0.84 -9.11 -0.92
C LEU A 257 -1.72 -8.18 -0.08
N ASP A 258 -1.28 -6.93 0.14
CA ASP A 258 -2.15 -5.89 0.69
C ASP A 258 -2.86 -5.10 -0.42
N VAL A 259 -2.35 -5.21 -1.65
CA VAL A 259 -2.84 -4.48 -2.82
C VAL A 259 -3.14 -5.45 -3.97
N LEU A 260 -4.20 -5.14 -4.74
CA LEU A 260 -4.70 -5.99 -5.81
C LEU A 260 -4.80 -5.22 -7.13
N SER A 261 -4.84 -5.94 -8.24
CA SER A 261 -4.98 -5.34 -9.59
C SER A 261 -6.31 -4.62 -9.76
N SER A 262 -7.35 -5.06 -9.03
CA SER A 262 -8.64 -4.39 -8.89
C SER A 262 -9.03 -4.30 -7.43
N GLU A 263 -9.34 -3.10 -6.96
CA GLU A 263 -9.78 -2.81 -5.59
C GLU A 263 -11.12 -2.06 -5.61
N PRO A 264 -12.18 -2.62 -5.00
CA PRO A 264 -12.26 -3.94 -4.35
C PRO A 264 -11.99 -5.12 -5.27
N ILE A 265 -11.60 -6.27 -4.67
CA ILE A 265 -11.36 -7.51 -5.40
C ILE A 265 -12.60 -7.93 -6.21
N ARG A 266 -12.39 -8.31 -7.45
CA ARG A 266 -13.48 -8.80 -8.30
C ARG A 266 -13.89 -10.23 -7.91
N SER A 267 -15.19 -10.53 -8.04
CA SER A 267 -15.73 -11.87 -7.73
C SER A 267 -15.16 -12.99 -8.62
N ASP A 268 -14.65 -12.65 -9.81
CA ASP A 268 -14.00 -13.56 -10.75
C ASP A 268 -12.47 -13.63 -10.59
N SER A 269 -11.89 -12.96 -9.60
CA SER A 269 -10.44 -12.97 -9.36
C SER A 269 -9.90 -14.39 -9.15
N PRO A 270 -8.78 -14.75 -9.79
CA PRO A 270 -8.15 -16.06 -9.62
C PRO A 270 -7.67 -16.29 -8.18
N LEU A 271 -7.37 -15.24 -7.44
CA LEU A 271 -6.94 -15.30 -6.04
C LEU A 271 -8.04 -15.88 -5.14
N LEU A 272 -9.32 -15.59 -5.40
CA LEU A 272 -10.44 -16.14 -4.62
C LEU A 272 -10.58 -17.65 -4.76
N LYS A 273 -10.05 -18.25 -5.84
CA LYS A 273 -9.99 -19.71 -6.02
C LYS A 273 -8.92 -20.39 -5.16
N MET A 274 -8.11 -19.59 -4.48
CA MET A 274 -7.06 -20.00 -3.54
C MET A 274 -7.36 -19.57 -2.11
N ALA A 275 -8.62 -19.24 -1.78
CA ALA A 275 -9.00 -18.69 -0.47
C ALA A 275 -8.64 -19.61 0.72
N ASP A 276 -8.59 -20.91 0.50
CA ASP A 276 -8.25 -21.92 1.51
C ASP A 276 -6.75 -22.26 1.55
N ASP A 277 -5.93 -21.71 0.63
CA ASP A 277 -4.50 -21.96 0.58
C ASP A 277 -3.79 -21.15 1.67
N ASP A 278 -3.20 -21.83 2.65
CA ASP A 278 -2.47 -21.22 3.77
C ASP A 278 -1.15 -20.54 3.36
N ARG A 279 -0.76 -20.68 2.09
CA ARG A 279 0.40 -20.00 1.49
C ARG A 279 0.06 -18.62 0.91
N LEU A 280 -1.23 -18.25 0.87
CA LEU A 280 -1.68 -16.96 0.37
C LEU A 280 -2.36 -16.14 1.48
N CYS A 281 -1.80 -14.96 1.76
CA CYS A 281 -2.39 -13.96 2.66
C CYS A 281 -2.84 -12.75 1.86
N ILE A 282 -4.08 -12.30 2.03
CA ILE A 282 -4.60 -11.09 1.36
C ILE A 282 -5.22 -10.18 2.41
N THR A 283 -4.86 -8.89 2.37
CA THR A 283 -5.49 -7.84 3.18
C THR A 283 -6.05 -6.73 2.29
N PRO A 284 -7.13 -6.05 2.69
CA PRO A 284 -7.86 -5.13 1.80
C PRO A 284 -7.26 -3.72 1.83
N HIS A 285 -6.00 -3.55 1.40
CA HIS A 285 -5.26 -2.29 1.28
C HIS A 285 -5.24 -1.49 2.60
N ILE A 286 -4.85 -2.15 3.68
CA ILE A 286 -4.83 -1.60 5.05
C ILE A 286 -3.42 -1.33 5.60
N ALA A 287 -2.36 -1.64 4.86
CA ALA A 287 -0.99 -1.45 5.34
C ALA A 287 -0.71 0.00 5.81
N TRP A 288 -1.36 0.99 5.20
CA TRP A 288 -1.26 2.41 5.56
C TRP A 288 -2.14 2.83 6.73
N ALA A 289 -3.15 2.05 7.12
CA ALA A 289 -4.35 2.48 7.84
C ALA A 289 -4.23 2.44 9.37
N SER A 290 -3.03 2.36 9.96
CA SER A 290 -2.90 2.45 11.42
C SER A 290 -3.47 3.78 11.94
N LYS A 291 -3.97 3.79 13.17
CA LYS A 291 -4.56 4.99 13.78
C LYS A 291 -3.57 6.17 13.75
N GLU A 292 -2.33 5.92 14.09
CA GLU A 292 -1.27 6.92 14.12
C GLU A 292 -0.95 7.46 12.72
N ALA A 293 -0.96 6.60 11.69
CA ALA A 293 -0.74 7.03 10.30
C ALA A 293 -1.89 7.91 9.81
N ARG A 294 -3.15 7.53 10.10
CA ARG A 294 -4.34 8.33 9.73
C ARG A 294 -4.38 9.67 10.48
N THR A 295 -3.98 9.70 11.75
CA THR A 295 -3.85 10.95 12.52
C THR A 295 -2.79 11.87 11.91
N ARG A 296 -1.62 11.32 11.55
CA ARG A 296 -0.57 12.09 10.84
C ARG A 296 -1.06 12.59 9.48
N LEU A 297 -1.75 11.75 8.73
CA LEU A 297 -2.33 12.11 7.43
C LEU A 297 -3.23 13.33 7.54
N ILE A 298 -4.19 13.32 8.46
CA ILE A 298 -5.13 14.43 8.69
C ILE A 298 -4.37 15.70 9.08
N GLY A 299 -3.42 15.60 10.01
CA GLY A 299 -2.59 16.73 10.42
C GLY A 299 -1.75 17.32 9.28
N LEU A 300 -1.21 16.48 8.40
CA LEU A 300 -0.44 16.92 7.24
C LEU A 300 -1.33 17.56 6.16
N VAL A 301 -2.55 17.05 5.94
CA VAL A 301 -3.53 17.72 5.05
C VAL A 301 -3.87 19.10 5.58
N GLN A 302 -4.12 19.24 6.89
CA GLN A 302 -4.37 20.56 7.50
C GLN A 302 -3.16 21.50 7.34
N LYS A 303 -1.93 20.97 7.45
CA LYS A 303 -0.70 21.74 7.24
C LYS A 303 -0.55 22.19 5.78
N ASN A 304 -0.88 21.30 4.82
CA ASN A 304 -0.88 21.65 3.40
C ASN A 304 -1.86 22.81 3.09
N ILE A 305 -3.07 22.77 3.67
CA ILE A 305 -4.05 23.84 3.53
C ILE A 305 -3.51 25.15 4.11
N ALA A 306 -2.96 25.12 5.33
CA ALA A 306 -2.40 26.31 5.96
C ALA A 306 -1.27 26.90 5.11
N SER A 307 -0.32 26.07 4.67
CA SER A 307 0.78 26.49 3.79
C SER A 307 0.28 27.12 2.49
N TYR A 308 -0.71 26.51 1.84
CA TYR A 308 -1.30 27.07 0.62
C TYR A 308 -1.93 28.45 0.84
N LEU A 309 -2.65 28.63 1.93
CA LEU A 309 -3.29 29.92 2.27
C LEU A 309 -2.30 31.04 2.58
N GLU A 310 -1.12 30.68 3.07
CA GLU A 310 0.00 31.59 3.34
C GLU A 310 0.89 31.80 2.09
N GLY A 311 0.51 31.25 0.92
CA GLY A 311 1.28 31.34 -0.31
C GLY A 311 2.46 30.37 -0.40
N GLY A 312 2.52 29.39 0.50
CA GLY A 312 3.53 28.33 0.51
C GLY A 312 3.26 27.22 -0.52
N MET A 313 4.24 26.33 -0.65
CA MET A 313 4.19 25.24 -1.65
C MET A 313 4.42 23.85 -1.03
N GLU A 314 4.13 23.67 0.26
CA GLU A 314 4.39 22.41 0.96
C GLU A 314 3.57 21.25 0.35
N ASN A 315 4.24 20.16 0.01
CA ASN A 315 3.65 18.98 -0.64
C ASN A 315 2.83 19.28 -1.92
N ARG A 316 3.07 20.42 -2.55
CA ARG A 316 2.40 20.80 -3.79
C ARG A 316 2.93 19.95 -4.95
N VAL A 317 2.02 19.36 -5.73
CA VAL A 317 2.32 18.50 -6.89
C VAL A 317 2.05 19.24 -8.19
N VAL A 318 1.10 20.20 -8.13
CA VAL A 318 0.74 21.10 -9.25
C VAL A 318 0.53 22.49 -8.72
#